data_dc16e77ea2b5672551292dbea8580118
#
_entry.id   dc16e77ea2b5672551292dbea8580118
#
_cell.length_a   1.000
_cell.length_b   1.000
_cell.length_c   1.000
_cell.angle_alpha   90.00
_cell.angle_beta   90.00
_cell.angle_gamma   90.00
#
_symmetry.space_group_name_H-M   'P 1'
#
loop_
_entity.id
_entity.type
_entity.pdbx_description
1 polymer ?
#
loop_
_entity_poly.entity_id
_entity_poly.type
_entity_poly.pdbx_seq_one_letter_code
_entity_poly.pdbx_strand_id
1 'polypeptide(L)'
;EPEFDQMLFHLPLAGSTFKKVYYDDLLGRAVSKFIPAEDLIVPYTATSLDDAEAIIHTIKISENELRKQQVNGFYTDVELGPPGSNINDELNKKERELEGTKKTGKNDPVYTLLECHVNLDLEGFEDVGTDGPTGIKLPYIVTVEEGSRKVLSIRRNYAPDDLKKRKIQYFVHFKFLPGLGFYGFGLIHM
;
A
#
# COMPACT_ATOMS: atom_id res chain seq x y z
N GLU A 1 12.88 2.56 18.58
CA GLU A 1 12.61 3.00 17.20
C GLU A 1 11.19 3.56 17.11
N PRO A 2 10.98 4.78 16.59
CA PRO A 2 9.66 5.43 16.59
C PRO A 2 8.57 4.61 15.89
N GLU A 3 8.89 3.93 14.81
CA GLU A 3 7.98 3.04 14.08
C GLU A 3 7.50 1.83 14.91
N PHE A 4 8.32 1.34 15.82
CA PHE A 4 7.95 0.23 16.70
C PHE A 4 7.07 0.73 17.86
N ASP A 5 7.37 1.90 18.39
CA ASP A 5 6.60 2.51 19.48
C ASP A 5 5.17 2.86 18.99
N GLN A 6 5.05 3.39 17.77
CA GLN A 6 3.75 3.61 17.14
C GLN A 6 2.97 2.30 16.99
N MET A 7 3.61 1.24 16.50
CA MET A 7 2.98 -0.06 16.37
C MET A 7 2.47 -0.60 17.71
N LEU A 8 3.28 -0.51 18.77
CA LEU A 8 2.90 -0.98 20.13
C LEU A 8 1.72 -0.19 20.70
N PHE A 9 1.58 1.08 20.36
CA PHE A 9 0.45 1.90 20.77
C PHE A 9 -0.83 1.53 20.00
N HIS A 10 -0.73 1.41 18.67
CA HIS A 10 -1.89 1.13 17.81
C HIS A 10 -2.40 -0.30 17.92
N LEU A 11 -1.51 -1.28 18.12
CA LEU A 11 -1.86 -2.69 18.11
C LEU A 11 -2.93 -3.07 19.16
N PRO A 12 -2.81 -2.68 20.46
CA PRO A 12 -3.85 -2.96 21.44
C PRO A 12 -5.16 -2.25 21.16
N LEU A 13 -5.13 -1.04 20.60
CA LEU A 13 -6.33 -0.25 20.33
C LEU A 13 -7.09 -0.81 19.13
N ALA A 14 -6.45 -0.86 17.97
CA ALA A 14 -7.08 -1.26 16.71
C ALA A 14 -7.20 -2.79 16.54
N GLY A 15 -6.45 -3.58 17.31
CA GLY A 15 -6.43 -5.03 17.23
C GLY A 15 -5.58 -5.60 16.09
N SER A 16 -5.25 -4.80 15.10
CA SER A 16 -4.39 -5.16 13.98
C SER A 16 -3.51 -4.00 13.56
N THR A 17 -2.26 -4.32 13.22
CA THR A 17 -1.31 -3.39 12.60
C THR A 17 -0.45 -4.14 11.61
N PHE A 18 0.22 -3.40 10.74
CA PHE A 18 1.08 -3.98 9.73
C PHE A 18 2.45 -3.33 9.74
N LYS A 19 3.43 -4.06 9.23
CA LYS A 19 4.73 -3.52 8.84
C LYS A 19 5.00 -3.84 7.39
N LYS A 20 5.50 -2.86 6.63
CA LYS A 20 6.04 -3.05 5.30
C LYS A 20 7.56 -3.16 5.41
N VAL A 21 8.11 -4.27 4.95
CA VAL A 21 9.55 -4.54 4.94
C VAL A 21 10.03 -4.59 3.50
N TYR A 22 10.98 -3.73 3.16
CA TYR A 22 11.56 -3.67 1.82
C TYR A 22 13.01 -3.14 1.89
N TYR A 23 13.75 -3.37 0.82
CA TYR A 23 15.06 -2.77 0.65
C TYR A 23 14.89 -1.40 -0.03
N ASP A 24 15.47 -0.37 0.57
CA ASP A 24 15.46 0.99 0.03
C ASP A 24 16.81 1.25 -0.63
N ASP A 25 16.81 1.33 -1.96
CA ASP A 25 18.03 1.52 -2.77
C ASP A 25 18.68 2.88 -2.51
N LEU A 26 17.90 3.91 -2.18
CA LEU A 26 18.42 5.25 -1.89
C LEU A 26 19.13 5.27 -0.53
N LEU A 27 18.62 4.53 0.45
CA LEU A 27 19.21 4.41 1.78
C LEU A 27 20.24 3.29 1.85
N GLY A 28 20.31 2.40 0.85
CA GLY A 28 21.20 1.25 0.82
C GLY A 28 20.98 0.24 1.95
N ARG A 29 19.77 0.14 2.49
CA ARG A 29 19.44 -0.73 3.63
C ARG A 29 17.99 -1.24 3.60
N ALA A 30 17.76 -2.32 4.34
CA ALA A 30 16.42 -2.77 4.62
C ALA A 30 15.69 -1.77 5.54
N VAL A 31 14.44 -1.48 5.22
CA VAL A 31 13.56 -0.57 5.94
C VAL A 31 12.32 -1.32 6.37
N SER A 32 11.84 -1.04 7.59
CA SER A 32 10.61 -1.56 8.13
C SER A 32 9.74 -0.39 8.58
N LYS A 33 8.66 -0.10 7.83
CA LYS A 33 7.72 0.98 8.11
C LYS A 33 6.46 0.45 8.79
N PHE A 34 5.98 1.17 9.79
CA PHE A 34 4.68 0.94 10.39
C PHE A 34 3.57 1.35 9.42
N ILE A 35 2.50 0.55 9.34
CA ILE A 35 1.30 0.83 8.57
C ILE A 35 0.11 0.59 9.50
N PRO A 36 -0.72 1.62 9.76
CA PRO A 36 -1.96 1.46 10.49
C PRO A 36 -2.96 0.62 9.69
N ALA A 37 -3.93 0.03 10.37
CA ALA A 37 -4.89 -0.90 9.75
C ALA A 37 -5.74 -0.24 8.66
N GLU A 38 -6.03 1.05 8.79
CA GLU A 38 -6.80 1.83 7.83
C GLU A 38 -6.10 2.06 6.49
N ASP A 39 -4.77 2.04 6.48
CA ASP A 39 -3.98 2.26 5.26
C ASP A 39 -3.69 0.98 4.47
N LEU A 40 -4.13 -0.19 4.96
CA LEU A 40 -3.99 -1.47 4.26
C LEU A 40 -5.34 -2.11 3.98
N ILE A 41 -5.73 -2.15 2.71
CA ILE A 41 -7.00 -2.68 2.25
C ILE A 41 -6.77 -4.08 1.67
N VAL A 42 -7.56 -5.04 2.13
CA VAL A 42 -7.57 -6.41 1.62
C VAL A 42 -9.00 -6.83 1.26
N PRO A 43 -9.20 -7.80 0.35
CA PRO A 43 -10.51 -8.34 0.05
C PRO A 43 -11.18 -8.94 1.30
N TYR A 44 -12.49 -8.82 1.40
CA TYR A 44 -13.26 -9.35 2.52
C TYR A 44 -13.13 -10.88 2.68
N THR A 45 -12.85 -11.58 1.59
CA THR A 45 -12.66 -13.03 1.54
C THR A 45 -11.30 -13.49 2.06
N ALA A 46 -10.33 -12.58 2.21
CA ALA A 46 -9.00 -12.92 2.69
C ALA A 46 -9.01 -13.29 4.17
N THR A 47 -8.27 -14.35 4.54
CA THR A 47 -8.06 -14.76 5.94
C THR A 47 -6.64 -14.44 6.41
N SER A 48 -5.70 -14.31 5.47
CA SER A 48 -4.29 -13.95 5.68
C SER A 48 -3.77 -13.07 4.54
N LEU A 49 -2.56 -12.53 4.71
CA LEU A 49 -1.88 -11.80 3.62
C LEU A 49 -1.45 -12.71 2.47
N ASP A 50 -1.27 -14.00 2.75
CA ASP A 50 -0.79 -14.95 1.76
C ASP A 50 -1.90 -15.37 0.78
N ASP A 51 -3.14 -15.49 1.27
CA ASP A 51 -4.31 -15.86 0.46
C ASP A 51 -5.02 -14.64 -0.15
N ALA A 52 -4.62 -13.43 0.23
CA ALA A 52 -5.19 -12.21 -0.34
C ALA A 52 -4.81 -12.07 -1.83
N GLU A 53 -5.82 -12.07 -2.71
CA GLU A 53 -5.63 -11.86 -4.15
C GLU A 53 -5.17 -10.45 -4.49
N ALA A 54 -5.55 -9.48 -3.65
CA ALA A 54 -5.15 -8.10 -3.77
C ALA A 54 -4.82 -7.52 -2.39
N ILE A 55 -3.74 -6.74 -2.30
CA ILE A 55 -3.39 -5.94 -1.12
C ILE A 55 -3.16 -4.53 -1.62
N ILE A 56 -3.90 -3.56 -1.09
CA ILE A 56 -3.76 -2.15 -1.48
C ILE A 56 -3.25 -1.37 -0.28
N HIS A 57 -2.12 -0.72 -0.46
CA HIS A 57 -1.50 0.15 0.53
C HIS A 57 -1.71 1.61 0.12
N THR A 58 -2.38 2.37 0.97
CA THR A 58 -2.61 3.80 0.80
C THR A 58 -1.41 4.58 1.30
N ILE A 59 -0.83 5.41 0.45
CA ILE A 59 0.37 6.20 0.74
C ILE A 59 0.05 7.68 0.54
N LYS A 60 0.23 8.48 1.59
CA LYS A 60 0.15 9.94 1.49
C LYS A 60 1.54 10.51 1.22
N ILE A 61 1.71 11.25 0.13
CA ILE A 61 3.00 11.77 -0.32
C ILE A 61 2.89 13.25 -0.67
N SER A 62 3.89 14.06 -0.29
CA SER A 62 3.94 15.46 -0.68
C SER A 62 4.28 15.62 -2.16
N GLU A 63 3.86 16.74 -2.76
CA GLU A 63 4.14 17.04 -4.17
C GLU A 63 5.65 17.01 -4.48
N ASN A 64 6.46 17.59 -3.60
CA ASN A 64 7.92 17.62 -3.77
C ASN A 64 8.54 16.21 -3.74
N GLU A 65 8.08 15.36 -2.83
CA GLU A 65 8.60 13.97 -2.73
C GLU A 65 8.17 13.14 -3.93
N LEU A 66 6.92 13.29 -4.37
CA LEU A 66 6.42 12.66 -5.59
C LEU A 66 7.26 13.08 -6.81
N ARG A 67 7.55 14.39 -6.94
CA ARG A 67 8.36 14.91 -8.03
C ARG A 67 9.79 14.37 -8.01
N LYS A 68 10.40 14.26 -6.84
CA LYS A 68 11.72 13.60 -6.70
C LYS A 68 11.69 12.16 -7.21
N GLN A 69 10.65 11.41 -6.88
CA GLN A 69 10.52 10.02 -7.32
C GLN A 69 10.27 9.90 -8.83
N GLN A 70 9.56 10.86 -9.44
CA GLN A 70 9.42 10.96 -10.89
C GLN A 70 10.77 11.25 -11.57
N VAL A 71 11.52 12.25 -11.07
CA VAL A 71 12.84 12.62 -11.62
C VAL A 71 13.84 11.47 -11.49
N ASN A 72 13.79 10.70 -10.39
CA ASN A 72 14.63 9.53 -10.18
C ASN A 72 14.21 8.31 -11.02
N GLY A 73 13.12 8.41 -11.80
CA GLY A 73 12.62 7.32 -12.63
C GLY A 73 11.92 6.19 -11.87
N PHE A 74 11.63 6.40 -10.58
CA PHE A 74 10.86 5.42 -9.79
C PHE A 74 9.38 5.43 -10.18
N TYR A 75 8.82 6.62 -10.42
CA TYR A 75 7.50 6.83 -10.99
C TYR A 75 7.62 7.44 -12.39
N THR A 76 6.66 7.12 -13.25
CA THR A 76 6.53 7.74 -14.58
C THR A 76 6.26 9.25 -14.43
N ASP A 77 6.93 10.07 -15.22
CA ASP A 77 6.72 11.51 -15.26
C ASP A 77 5.39 11.80 -15.99
N VAL A 78 4.31 11.84 -15.24
CA VAL A 78 2.94 12.12 -15.72
C VAL A 78 2.47 13.39 -15.03
N GLU A 79 1.89 14.29 -15.79
CA GLU A 79 1.23 15.47 -15.23
C GLU A 79 -0.01 15.04 -14.44
N LEU A 80 -0.03 15.33 -13.15
CA LEU A 80 -1.15 15.06 -12.24
C LEU A 80 -1.98 16.33 -12.06
N GLY A 81 -3.25 16.15 -11.73
CA GLY A 81 -4.12 17.27 -11.33
C GLY A 81 -3.67 17.90 -9.99
N PRO A 82 -4.33 18.93 -9.52
CA PRO A 82 -4.00 19.55 -8.24
C PRO A 82 -4.16 18.55 -7.10
N PRO A 83 -3.21 18.52 -6.14
CA PRO A 83 -3.27 17.62 -4.99
C PRO A 83 -4.50 17.93 -4.11
N GLY A 84 -5.05 16.89 -3.49
CA GLY A 84 -6.21 17.02 -2.58
C GLY A 84 -7.58 16.98 -3.25
N SER A 85 -7.69 16.58 -4.53
CA SER A 85 -8.97 16.33 -5.20
C SER A 85 -9.59 14.96 -4.83
N ASN A 86 -9.45 14.53 -3.58
CA ASN A 86 -9.86 13.21 -3.13
C ASN A 86 -11.37 13.10 -2.97
N ILE A 87 -11.91 11.94 -3.39
CA ILE A 87 -13.32 11.56 -3.26
C ILE A 87 -13.77 11.45 -1.79
N ASN A 88 -12.82 11.31 -0.85
CA ASN A 88 -13.07 11.11 0.59
C ASN A 88 -12.87 12.34 1.48
N ASP A 89 -13.11 13.54 0.97
CA ASP A 89 -12.93 14.80 1.73
C ASP A 89 -13.76 14.85 3.02
N GLU A 90 -14.90 14.14 3.09
CA GLU A 90 -15.76 14.08 4.28
C GLU A 90 -15.17 13.21 5.40
N LEU A 91 -14.52 12.08 5.07
CA LEU A 91 -13.86 11.23 6.06
C LEU A 91 -12.62 11.93 6.64
N ASN A 92 -11.79 12.49 5.79
CA ASN A 92 -10.63 13.28 6.18
C ASN A 92 -11.02 14.50 7.04
N LYS A 93 -12.22 15.05 6.84
CA LYS A 93 -12.75 16.15 7.66
C LYS A 93 -13.13 15.67 9.07
N LYS A 94 -13.78 14.52 9.19
CA LYS A 94 -14.15 13.91 10.48
C LYS A 94 -12.92 13.48 11.28
N GLU A 95 -11.91 12.86 10.63
CA GLU A 95 -10.64 12.50 11.28
C GLU A 95 -9.96 13.74 11.88
N ARG A 96 -9.85 14.83 11.13
CA ARG A 96 -9.26 16.09 11.61
C ARG A 96 -10.05 16.71 12.76
N GLU A 97 -11.38 16.60 12.75
CA GLU A 97 -12.24 17.06 13.85
C GLU A 97 -11.98 16.23 15.12
N LEU A 98 -11.77 14.91 14.99
CA LEU A 98 -11.45 14.03 16.12
C LEU A 98 -10.03 14.28 16.66
N GLU A 99 -9.07 14.57 15.80
CA GLU A 99 -7.69 14.92 16.18
C GLU A 99 -7.56 16.35 16.74
N GLY A 100 -8.64 17.14 16.74
CA GLY A 100 -8.62 18.51 17.25
C GLY A 100 -7.78 19.48 16.42
N THR A 101 -7.34 19.08 15.22
CA THR A 101 -6.55 19.92 14.32
C THR A 101 -7.45 20.89 13.56
N LYS A 102 -7.43 22.17 13.95
CA LYS A 102 -8.08 23.24 13.18
C LYS A 102 -7.33 23.47 11.88
N LYS A 103 -8.06 23.67 10.76
CA LYS A 103 -7.48 24.16 9.50
C LYS A 103 -6.72 25.46 9.77
N THR A 104 -5.42 25.39 9.97
CA THR A 104 -4.52 26.52 9.79
C THR A 104 -4.23 26.58 8.29
N GLY A 105 -4.82 27.56 7.63
CA GLY A 105 -4.95 27.69 6.18
C GLY A 105 -3.67 27.61 5.35
N LYS A 106 -3.18 26.47 5.11
CA LYS A 106 -2.40 25.92 3.98
C LYS A 106 -2.11 24.47 4.36
N ASN A 107 -2.99 23.56 3.96
CA ASN A 107 -2.61 22.16 3.92
C ASN A 107 -1.46 22.05 2.91
N ASP A 108 -0.35 21.45 3.32
CA ASP A 108 0.65 21.02 2.36
C ASP A 108 -0.06 20.12 1.34
N PRO A 109 0.11 20.40 0.05
CA PRO A 109 -0.54 19.62 -1.00
C PRO A 109 -0.04 18.17 -0.93
N VAL A 110 -0.94 17.25 -0.60
CA VAL A 110 -0.63 15.82 -0.45
C VAL A 110 -1.40 15.05 -1.52
N TYR A 111 -0.67 14.19 -2.25
CA TYR A 111 -1.25 13.18 -3.14
C TYR A 111 -1.50 11.89 -2.38
N THR A 112 -2.59 11.21 -2.70
CA THR A 112 -2.85 9.85 -2.22
C THR A 112 -2.51 8.86 -3.33
N LEU A 113 -1.56 7.98 -3.05
CA LEU A 113 -1.16 6.90 -3.93
C LEU A 113 -1.72 5.58 -3.42
N LEU A 114 -2.23 4.77 -4.33
CA LEU A 114 -2.67 3.41 -4.09
C LEU A 114 -1.63 2.45 -4.67
N GLU A 115 -0.86 1.81 -3.81
CA GLU A 115 0.08 0.76 -4.20
C GLU A 115 -0.63 -0.59 -4.14
N CYS A 116 -1.00 -1.11 -5.29
CA CYS A 116 -1.80 -2.32 -5.45
C CYS A 116 -0.88 -3.52 -5.75
N HIS A 117 -0.80 -4.46 -4.81
CA HIS A 117 -0.17 -5.77 -5.01
C HIS A 117 -1.24 -6.74 -5.52
N VAL A 118 -1.25 -7.03 -6.81
CA VAL A 118 -2.34 -7.74 -7.51
C VAL A 118 -1.79 -8.75 -8.51
N ASN A 119 -2.60 -9.73 -8.86
CA ASN A 119 -2.29 -10.66 -9.94
C ASN A 119 -2.96 -10.18 -11.23
N LEU A 120 -2.17 -9.94 -12.27
CA LEU A 120 -2.62 -9.43 -13.57
C LEU A 120 -2.10 -10.30 -14.72
N ASP A 121 -2.90 -10.41 -15.76
CA ASP A 121 -2.49 -10.89 -17.06
C ASP A 121 -2.34 -9.66 -17.97
N LEU A 122 -1.10 -9.26 -18.21
CA LEU A 122 -0.78 -8.05 -18.96
C LEU A 122 -0.34 -8.41 -20.37
N GLU A 123 -0.96 -7.79 -21.38
CA GLU A 123 -0.62 -7.95 -22.80
C GLU A 123 0.88 -7.67 -23.03
N GLY A 124 1.56 -8.64 -23.65
CA GLY A 124 3.00 -8.58 -23.90
C GLY A 124 3.89 -8.98 -22.71
N PHE A 125 3.30 -9.32 -21.55
CA PHE A 125 4.01 -9.79 -20.34
C PHE A 125 3.33 -11.01 -19.72
N GLU A 126 2.57 -11.76 -20.56
CA GLU A 126 1.84 -12.94 -20.15
C GLU A 126 2.78 -14.05 -19.67
N ASP A 127 2.24 -14.95 -18.88
CA ASP A 127 2.91 -16.22 -18.60
C ASP A 127 2.87 -17.11 -19.84
N VAL A 128 4.03 -17.58 -20.29
CA VAL A 128 4.15 -18.39 -21.52
C VAL A 128 4.61 -19.80 -21.15
N GLY A 129 3.80 -20.78 -21.50
CA GLY A 129 4.13 -22.19 -21.45
C GLY A 129 4.70 -22.71 -22.77
N THR A 130 4.82 -24.06 -22.89
CA THR A 130 5.30 -24.72 -24.10
C THR A 130 4.41 -24.49 -25.32
N ASP A 131 3.10 -24.31 -25.10
CA ASP A 131 2.08 -24.22 -26.16
C ASP A 131 1.54 -22.80 -26.36
N GLY A 132 2.15 -21.78 -25.73
CA GLY A 132 1.76 -20.38 -25.82
C GLY A 132 1.35 -19.77 -24.48
N PRO A 133 0.63 -18.63 -24.48
CA PRO A 133 0.18 -17.97 -23.25
C PRO A 133 -0.68 -18.91 -22.40
N THR A 134 -0.37 -19.01 -21.09
CA THR A 134 -1.07 -19.91 -20.18
C THR A 134 -2.36 -19.33 -19.61
N GLY A 135 -2.56 -18.01 -19.71
CA GLY A 135 -3.67 -17.28 -19.06
C GLY A 135 -3.53 -17.18 -17.53
N ILE A 136 -2.38 -17.55 -16.98
CA ILE A 136 -2.09 -17.41 -15.56
C ILE A 136 -1.77 -15.95 -15.26
N LYS A 137 -2.48 -15.38 -14.29
CA LYS A 137 -2.20 -14.02 -13.80
C LYS A 137 -0.93 -14.02 -12.97
N LEU A 138 -0.01 -13.15 -13.31
CA LEU A 138 1.26 -12.98 -12.61
C LEU A 138 1.19 -11.88 -11.56
N PRO A 139 1.97 -11.97 -10.45
CA PRO A 139 1.97 -10.95 -9.42
C PRO A 139 2.70 -9.68 -9.88
N TYR A 140 2.01 -8.55 -9.75
CA TYR A 140 2.51 -7.20 -10.04
C TYR A 140 2.25 -6.25 -8.88
N ILE A 141 3.04 -5.18 -8.85
CA ILE A 141 2.82 -4.00 -8.01
C ILE A 141 2.48 -2.85 -8.96
N VAL A 142 1.26 -2.33 -8.84
CA VAL A 142 0.78 -1.19 -9.63
C VAL A 142 0.54 -0.03 -8.70
N THR A 143 1.19 1.10 -8.96
CA THR A 143 0.95 2.34 -8.20
C THR A 143 0.11 3.29 -9.03
N VAL A 144 -1.01 3.73 -8.44
CA VAL A 144 -1.99 4.61 -9.07
C VAL A 144 -2.18 5.84 -8.19
N GLU A 145 -2.28 7.03 -8.77
CA GLU A 145 -2.72 8.22 -8.05
C GLU A 145 -4.26 8.24 -7.98
N GLU A 146 -4.80 8.37 -6.74
CA GLU A 146 -6.23 8.20 -6.47
C GLU A 146 -7.11 9.22 -7.18
N GLY A 147 -6.72 10.51 -7.18
CA GLY A 147 -7.51 11.60 -7.74
C GLY A 147 -7.61 11.56 -9.26
N SER A 148 -6.48 11.45 -9.94
CA SER A 148 -6.40 11.42 -11.42
C SER A 148 -6.59 10.02 -12.01
N ARG A 149 -6.49 8.98 -11.18
CA ARG A 149 -6.49 7.56 -11.59
C ARG A 149 -5.38 7.21 -12.58
N LYS A 150 -4.31 7.99 -12.61
CA LYS A 150 -3.16 7.74 -13.49
C LYS A 150 -2.23 6.71 -12.86
N VAL A 151 -1.77 5.78 -13.69
CA VAL A 151 -0.78 4.78 -13.30
C VAL A 151 0.59 5.43 -13.29
N LEU A 152 1.27 5.36 -12.14
CA LEU A 152 2.60 5.91 -11.93
C LEU A 152 3.70 4.86 -12.13
N SER A 153 3.44 3.60 -11.79
CA SER A 153 4.39 2.52 -12.03
C SER A 153 3.70 1.17 -12.12
N ILE A 154 4.29 0.26 -12.89
CA ILE A 154 3.95 -1.16 -12.92
C ILE A 154 5.25 -1.94 -12.78
N ARG A 155 5.34 -2.81 -11.77
CA ARG A 155 6.53 -3.62 -11.50
C ARG A 155 6.16 -5.06 -11.24
N ARG A 156 7.02 -5.99 -11.65
CA ARG A 156 6.88 -7.42 -11.32
C ARG A 156 7.08 -7.61 -9.83
N ASN A 157 6.23 -8.43 -9.21
CA ASN A 157 6.28 -8.76 -7.78
C ASN A 157 6.76 -10.21 -7.57
N TYR A 158 7.75 -10.63 -8.33
CA TYR A 158 8.40 -11.94 -8.21
C TYR A 158 9.87 -11.84 -8.63
N ALA A 159 10.70 -12.74 -8.13
CA ALA A 159 12.11 -12.77 -8.48
C ALA A 159 12.29 -13.26 -9.94
N PRO A 160 13.19 -12.63 -10.73
CA PRO A 160 13.40 -12.98 -12.14
C PRO A 160 13.86 -14.45 -12.35
N ASP A 161 14.53 -15.01 -11.36
CA ASP A 161 15.07 -16.39 -11.34
C ASP A 161 14.08 -17.40 -10.74
N ASP A 162 12.94 -16.97 -10.19
CA ASP A 162 11.93 -17.88 -9.67
C ASP A 162 11.03 -18.41 -10.80
N LEU A 163 11.27 -19.66 -11.20
CA LEU A 163 10.48 -20.36 -12.22
C LEU A 163 8.99 -20.46 -11.87
N LYS A 164 8.65 -20.44 -10.57
CA LYS A 164 7.26 -20.50 -10.10
C LYS A 164 6.60 -19.13 -10.00
N LYS A 165 7.34 -18.05 -10.24
CA LYS A 165 6.86 -16.65 -10.21
C LYS A 165 6.06 -16.34 -8.96
N ARG A 166 6.54 -16.79 -7.78
CA ARG A 166 5.86 -16.62 -6.50
C ARG A 166 5.84 -15.18 -6.07
N LYS A 167 4.69 -14.74 -5.58
CA LYS A 167 4.50 -13.39 -5.01
C LYS A 167 5.49 -13.14 -3.87
N ILE A 168 6.22 -12.02 -3.95
CA ILE A 168 7.04 -11.53 -2.84
C ILE A 168 6.12 -10.83 -1.85
N GLN A 169 6.16 -11.23 -0.57
CA GLN A 169 5.37 -10.62 0.48
C GLN A 169 6.17 -9.54 1.21
N TYR A 170 5.70 -8.30 1.11
CA TYR A 170 6.32 -7.15 1.76
C TYR A 170 5.67 -6.79 3.10
N PHE A 171 4.47 -7.28 3.37
CA PHE A 171 3.69 -6.91 4.53
C PHE A 171 3.73 -8.01 5.58
N VAL A 172 3.85 -7.60 6.85
CA VAL A 172 3.75 -8.48 8.02
C VAL A 172 2.58 -8.01 8.85
N HIS A 173 1.66 -8.90 9.16
CA HIS A 173 0.46 -8.63 9.96
C HIS A 173 0.69 -8.98 11.44
N PHE A 174 0.41 -8.05 12.33
CA PHE A 174 0.42 -8.23 13.77
C PHE A 174 -1.00 -8.15 14.30
N LYS A 175 -1.44 -9.17 15.05
CA LYS A 175 -2.76 -9.22 15.69
C LYS A 175 -2.58 -9.14 17.21
N PHE A 176 -3.37 -8.31 17.89
CA PHE A 176 -3.36 -8.25 19.35
C PHE A 176 -4.05 -9.49 19.94
N LEU A 177 -5.30 -9.74 19.54
CA LEU A 177 -6.01 -10.99 19.81
C LEU A 177 -6.50 -11.56 18.48
N PRO A 178 -6.41 -12.88 18.26
CA PRO A 178 -6.95 -13.49 17.06
C PRO A 178 -8.45 -13.19 16.91
N GLY A 179 -8.83 -12.67 15.73
CA GLY A 179 -10.22 -12.46 15.35
C GLY A 179 -10.78 -13.66 14.58
N LEU A 180 -12.07 -13.60 14.22
CA LEU A 180 -12.74 -14.62 13.41
C LEU A 180 -12.39 -14.51 11.91
N GLY A 181 -11.76 -13.43 11.49
CA GLY A 181 -11.40 -13.17 10.09
C GLY A 181 -9.97 -12.64 9.95
N PHE A 182 -9.77 -11.80 8.93
CA PHE A 182 -8.48 -11.21 8.65
C PHE A 182 -7.95 -10.37 9.81
N TYR A 183 -8.77 -9.47 10.37
CA TYR A 183 -8.36 -8.58 11.46
C TYR A 183 -8.45 -9.22 12.84
N GLY A 184 -7.56 -8.80 13.74
CA GLY A 184 -7.60 -9.15 15.16
C GLY A 184 -8.52 -8.24 15.96
N PHE A 185 -8.84 -8.65 17.18
CA PHE A 185 -9.57 -7.84 18.15
C PHE A 185 -8.62 -6.99 18.98
N GLY A 186 -8.97 -5.73 19.19
CA GLY A 186 -8.31 -4.82 20.11
C GLY A 186 -9.15 -4.57 21.37
N LEU A 187 -8.61 -3.75 22.27
CA LEU A 187 -9.29 -3.37 23.52
C LEU A 187 -10.63 -2.65 23.29
N ILE A 188 -10.78 -1.96 22.16
CA ILE A 188 -12.04 -1.27 21.80
C ILE A 188 -13.17 -2.26 21.48
N HIS A 189 -12.84 -3.51 21.16
CA HIS A 189 -13.80 -4.55 20.82
C HIS A 189 -14.27 -5.39 22.03
N MET A 190 -13.67 -5.14 23.20
CA MET A 190 -14.02 -5.83 24.45
C MET A 190 -14.98 -4.98 25.29
#